data_13b5980c0236a586febce21e6c62e727
#
_entry.id   13b5980c0236a586febce21e6c62e727
#
_cell.length_a   1.000
_cell.length_b   1.000
_cell.length_c   1.000
_cell.angle_alpha   90.00
_cell.angle_beta   90.00
_cell.angle_gamma   90.00
#
_symmetry.space_group_name_H-M   'P 1'
#
loop_
_entity.id
_entity.type
_entity.pdbx_description
1 polymer ?
#
loop_
_entity_poly.entity_id
_entity_poly.type
_entity_poly.pdbx_seq_one_letter_code
_entity_poly.pdbx_strand_id
1 'polypeptide(L)'
;VLGEYVAREMYGWTDVVKGGETWADAETRAGCEGEPRPPWAARLVKEVAKRNAKTFALWQTYGFMHGVLNTDNISLMGDTIDYGPYAFMDAINEDEICNHSDMMGRYSFKMQPTMLVYAIDRLMDALAPVLGFEHVHGRALRPGELLASTKEERQMWADQAEEVLYDDVRMLVQTTLLDAWATAWTTRLGIASQCRIGVDRIKSEIVDPFFKAFYGLDMTRSLRMLCDFPGRTNDIEAFAASLVQDAAAGVPDCASQADVAAWLHQFKTWLDAGARPA
;
A
#
# COMPACT_ATOMS: atom_id res chain seq x y z
N VAL A 1 3.36 26.21 -1.48
CA VAL A 1 2.06 26.50 -2.13
C VAL A 1 1.25 25.23 -2.31
N LEU A 2 1.61 24.31 -3.25
CA LEU A 2 0.81 23.11 -3.50
C LEU A 2 0.67 22.19 -2.28
N GLY A 3 1.74 21.92 -1.56
CA GLY A 3 1.71 21.06 -0.38
C GLY A 3 0.85 21.62 0.76
N GLU A 4 0.90 22.93 0.99
CA GLU A 4 0.03 23.62 1.96
C GLU A 4 -1.44 23.57 1.53
N TYR A 5 -1.71 23.70 0.22
CA TYR A 5 -3.05 23.53 -0.33
C TYR A 5 -3.59 22.11 -0.05
N VAL A 6 -2.78 21.09 -0.33
CA VAL A 6 -3.16 19.69 -0.05
C VAL A 6 -3.41 19.47 1.44
N ALA A 7 -2.52 19.97 2.29
CA ALA A 7 -2.64 19.83 3.74
C ALA A 7 -3.94 20.46 4.27
N ARG A 8 -4.29 21.67 3.77
CA ARG A 8 -5.46 22.40 4.23
C ARG A 8 -6.75 21.92 3.58
N GLU A 9 -6.81 21.91 2.24
CA GLU A 9 -8.06 21.69 1.51
C GLU A 9 -8.40 20.21 1.36
N MET A 10 -7.39 19.36 1.19
CA MET A 10 -7.63 17.93 0.98
C MET A 10 -7.61 17.13 2.30
N TYR A 11 -6.74 17.49 3.25
CA TYR A 11 -6.66 16.80 4.54
C TYR A 11 -7.33 17.54 5.70
N GLY A 12 -7.79 18.77 5.48
CA GLY A 12 -8.48 19.55 6.51
C GLY A 12 -7.60 19.93 7.71
N TRP A 13 -6.29 20.06 7.53
CA TRP A 13 -5.38 20.40 8.62
C TRP A 13 -5.43 21.89 8.93
N THR A 14 -6.19 22.25 9.94
CA THR A 14 -6.42 23.66 10.34
C THR A 14 -5.23 24.27 11.11
N ASP A 15 -4.33 23.45 11.62
CA ASP A 15 -3.13 23.87 12.33
C ASP A 15 -2.00 24.35 11.42
N VAL A 16 -2.06 23.99 10.13
CA VAL A 16 -1.06 24.41 9.13
C VAL A 16 -1.29 25.86 8.66
N VAL A 17 -2.54 26.34 8.74
CA VAL A 17 -2.93 27.72 8.40
C VAL A 17 -3.91 28.23 9.44
N LYS A 18 -3.74 29.44 9.99
CA LYS A 18 -4.69 30.03 10.96
C LYS A 18 -6.10 30.11 10.33
N GLY A 19 -7.10 29.61 11.06
CA GLY A 19 -8.47 29.46 10.57
C GLY A 19 -9.05 30.73 9.98
N GLY A 20 -9.74 30.60 8.85
CA GLY A 20 -10.50 31.67 8.20
C GLY A 20 -9.75 32.47 7.14
N GLU A 21 -8.46 32.24 6.91
CA GLU A 21 -7.70 32.94 5.87
C GLU A 21 -7.84 32.27 4.51
N THR A 22 -8.12 33.08 3.49
CA THR A 22 -8.07 32.65 2.10
C THR A 22 -6.61 32.60 1.59
N TRP A 23 -6.38 31.92 0.47
CA TRP A 23 -5.09 31.92 -0.24
C TRP A 23 -4.56 33.34 -0.51
N ALA A 24 -5.45 34.24 -0.92
CA ALA A 24 -5.13 35.64 -1.21
C ALA A 24 -4.66 36.37 0.06
N ASP A 25 -5.25 36.06 1.22
CA ASP A 25 -4.85 36.64 2.50
C ASP A 25 -3.47 36.13 2.93
N ALA A 26 -3.14 34.87 2.64
CA ALA A 26 -1.83 34.30 2.91
C ALA A 26 -0.73 34.88 1.98
N GLU A 27 -1.04 35.15 0.72
CA GLU A 27 -0.12 35.84 -0.21
C GLU A 27 0.08 37.32 0.17
N THR A 28 -0.97 38.02 0.55
CA THR A 28 -0.91 39.43 0.97
C THR A 28 -0.11 39.62 2.25
N ARG A 29 -0.10 38.61 3.14
CA ARG A 29 0.73 38.58 4.34
C ARG A 29 2.18 38.20 4.12
N ALA A 30 2.59 37.82 2.93
CA ALA A 30 3.97 37.46 2.61
C ALA A 30 4.97 38.59 2.88
N GLY A 31 4.49 39.83 3.07
CA GLY A 31 5.28 41.00 3.51
C GLY A 31 5.25 41.31 5.01
N CYS A 32 4.50 40.54 5.82
CA CYS A 32 4.40 40.77 7.26
C CYS A 32 5.31 39.78 8.02
N GLU A 33 6.06 40.28 8.98
CA GLU A 33 6.80 39.51 10.00
C GLU A 33 5.81 38.78 10.92
N GLY A 34 5.14 37.74 10.38
CA GLY A 34 4.21 36.90 11.13
C GLY A 34 4.91 35.81 11.92
N GLU A 35 4.26 35.30 12.95
CA GLU A 35 4.72 34.11 13.70
C GLU A 35 5.08 32.95 12.74
N PRO A 36 6.14 32.19 13.03
CA PRO A 36 6.54 31.07 12.20
C PRO A 36 5.42 30.04 12.14
N ARG A 37 5.11 29.56 10.93
CA ARG A 37 4.12 28.51 10.72
C ARG A 37 4.71 27.15 11.10
N PRO A 38 3.91 26.23 11.64
CA PRO A 38 4.39 24.91 11.96
C PRO A 38 4.81 24.13 10.69
N PRO A 39 5.81 23.23 10.79
CA PRO A 39 6.25 22.37 9.72
C PRO A 39 5.10 21.42 9.29
N TRP A 40 4.96 21.18 8.00
CA TRP A 40 3.89 20.36 7.43
C TRP A 40 4.38 19.27 6.46
N ALA A 41 5.56 19.46 5.85
CA ALA A 41 6.00 18.64 4.71
C ALA A 41 6.24 17.17 5.11
N ALA A 42 6.92 16.92 6.23
CA ALA A 42 7.14 15.56 6.72
C ALA A 42 5.83 14.85 7.10
N ARG A 43 4.87 15.60 7.69
CA ARG A 43 3.53 15.08 8.01
C ARG A 43 2.78 14.73 6.73
N LEU A 44 2.85 15.56 5.69
CA LEU A 44 2.23 15.31 4.39
C LEU A 44 2.75 14.02 3.76
N VAL A 45 4.06 13.88 3.63
CA VAL A 45 4.68 12.67 3.05
C VAL A 45 4.28 11.42 3.83
N LYS A 46 4.32 11.46 5.15
CA LYS A 46 3.90 10.33 6.00
C LYS A 46 2.43 9.98 5.84
N GLU A 47 1.55 10.96 5.66
CA GLU A 47 0.12 10.71 5.45
C GLU A 47 -0.14 10.10 4.06
N VAL A 48 0.49 10.65 3.00
CA VAL A 48 0.44 10.08 1.65
C VAL A 48 0.94 8.63 1.64
N ALA A 49 2.07 8.38 2.30
CA ALA A 49 2.65 7.05 2.43
C ALA A 49 1.70 6.05 3.09
N LYS A 50 1.10 6.42 4.24
CA LYS A 50 0.13 5.56 4.96
C LYS A 50 -1.11 5.26 4.15
N ARG A 51 -1.69 6.26 3.47
CA ARG A 51 -2.91 6.06 2.67
C ARG A 51 -2.66 5.11 1.52
N ASN A 52 -1.61 5.37 0.75
CA ASN A 52 -1.26 4.49 -0.37
C ASN A 52 -0.85 3.09 0.10
N ALA A 53 -0.09 2.95 1.18
CA ALA A 53 0.26 1.64 1.72
C ALA A 53 -0.99 0.77 2.03
N LYS A 54 -2.04 1.37 2.59
CA LYS A 54 -3.32 0.68 2.84
C LYS A 54 -4.03 0.28 1.54
N THR A 55 -4.05 1.16 0.54
CA THR A 55 -4.65 0.89 -0.77
C THR A 55 -3.92 -0.24 -1.48
N PHE A 56 -2.60 -0.22 -1.50
CA PHE A 56 -1.78 -1.28 -2.10
C PHE A 56 -1.92 -2.61 -1.36
N ALA A 57 -2.06 -2.58 -0.04
CA ALA A 57 -2.35 -3.78 0.75
C ALA A 57 -3.66 -4.44 0.32
N LEU A 58 -4.69 -3.64 0.07
CA LEU A 58 -5.97 -4.14 -0.45
C LEU A 58 -5.83 -4.66 -1.88
N TRP A 59 -5.07 -3.98 -2.76
CA TRP A 59 -4.80 -4.50 -4.12
C TRP A 59 -4.15 -5.88 -4.07
N GLN A 60 -3.12 -6.04 -3.23
CA GLN A 60 -2.45 -7.33 -3.04
C GLN A 60 -3.37 -8.41 -2.44
N THR A 61 -4.34 -8.00 -1.64
CA THR A 61 -5.28 -8.95 -1.04
C THR A 61 -6.39 -9.35 -2.01
N TYR A 62 -6.88 -8.41 -2.83
CA TYR A 62 -8.02 -8.64 -3.72
C TYR A 62 -7.62 -9.00 -5.15
N GLY A 63 -6.33 -9.11 -5.45
CA GLY A 63 -5.82 -9.46 -6.77
C GLY A 63 -5.99 -8.35 -7.79
N PHE A 64 -6.07 -7.09 -7.35
CA PHE A 64 -6.15 -5.95 -8.26
C PHE A 64 -4.77 -5.59 -8.81
N MET A 65 -4.69 -5.43 -10.11
CA MET A 65 -3.50 -4.98 -10.85
C MET A 65 -3.80 -3.65 -11.53
N HIS A 66 -3.05 -2.63 -11.21
CA HIS A 66 -3.22 -1.31 -11.82
C HIS A 66 -2.65 -1.24 -13.25
N GLY A 67 -1.52 -1.89 -13.48
CA GLY A 67 -0.87 -2.01 -14.78
C GLY A 67 0.00 -0.82 -15.21
N VAL A 68 -0.15 0.37 -14.62
CA VAL A 68 0.70 1.55 -14.88
C VAL A 68 0.91 2.35 -13.60
N LEU A 69 1.92 2.01 -12.83
CA LEU A 69 2.24 2.66 -11.55
C LEU A 69 3.35 3.70 -11.69
N ASN A 70 3.15 4.63 -12.64
CA ASN A 70 3.96 5.84 -12.72
C ASN A 70 3.66 6.76 -11.53
N THR A 71 4.55 7.70 -11.24
CA THR A 71 4.39 8.65 -10.12
C THR A 71 3.15 9.54 -10.23
N ASP A 72 2.70 9.84 -11.44
CA ASP A 72 1.49 10.60 -11.74
C ASP A 72 0.19 9.81 -11.48
N ASN A 73 0.27 8.48 -11.38
CA ASN A 73 -0.85 7.61 -11.08
C ASN A 73 -0.93 7.21 -9.58
N ILE A 74 -0.12 7.81 -8.73
CA ILE A 74 -0.17 7.63 -7.27
C ILE A 74 -0.86 8.84 -6.64
N SER A 75 -2.08 8.64 -6.16
CA SER A 75 -2.89 9.70 -5.56
C SER A 75 -2.32 10.17 -4.21
N LEU A 76 -2.29 11.48 -4.00
CA LEU A 76 -1.97 12.04 -2.68
C LEU A 76 -3.01 11.63 -1.62
N MET A 77 -4.26 11.33 -2.04
CA MET A 77 -5.34 10.91 -1.15
C MET A 77 -5.34 9.40 -0.87
N GLY A 78 -4.52 8.63 -1.59
CA GLY A 78 -4.51 7.17 -1.51
C GLY A 78 -5.63 6.49 -2.30
N ASP A 79 -6.33 7.24 -3.15
CA ASP A 79 -7.36 6.68 -4.03
C ASP A 79 -6.73 6.01 -5.24
N THR A 80 -7.38 4.98 -5.77
CA THR A 80 -7.02 4.41 -7.07
C THR A 80 -7.50 5.35 -8.17
N ILE A 81 -6.58 5.80 -9.02
CA ILE A 81 -6.87 6.73 -10.14
C ILE A 81 -6.32 6.16 -11.45
N ASP A 82 -6.76 6.73 -12.58
CA ASP A 82 -6.28 6.36 -13.92
C ASP A 82 -6.42 4.86 -14.25
N TYR A 83 -7.67 4.39 -14.27
CA TYR A 83 -8.01 3.00 -14.59
C TYR A 83 -7.79 2.72 -16.10
N GLY A 84 -6.52 2.58 -16.51
CA GLY A 84 -6.10 2.22 -17.87
C GLY A 84 -6.18 0.71 -18.12
N PRO A 85 -5.05 -0.01 -18.24
CA PRO A 85 -5.01 -1.45 -18.49
C PRO A 85 -5.18 -2.28 -17.21
N TYR A 86 -5.96 -1.79 -16.23
CA TYR A 86 -6.17 -2.50 -14.98
C TYR A 86 -6.88 -3.83 -15.17
N ALA A 87 -6.65 -4.77 -14.27
CA ALA A 87 -7.38 -6.04 -14.20
C ALA A 87 -7.49 -6.52 -12.75
N PHE A 88 -8.45 -7.42 -12.52
CA PHE A 88 -8.39 -8.32 -11.37
C PHE A 88 -7.76 -9.63 -11.81
N MET A 89 -7.00 -10.26 -10.94
CA MET A 89 -6.34 -11.53 -11.21
C MET A 89 -7.37 -12.62 -11.44
N ASP A 90 -7.39 -13.16 -12.64
CA ASP A 90 -8.26 -14.29 -12.99
C ASP A 90 -7.67 -15.59 -12.45
N ALA A 91 -6.49 -15.98 -12.94
CA ALA A 91 -5.75 -17.13 -12.45
C ALA A 91 -4.68 -16.67 -11.45
N ILE A 92 -4.55 -17.36 -10.33
CA ILE A 92 -3.57 -17.04 -9.28
C ILE A 92 -2.16 -17.17 -9.85
N ASN A 93 -1.50 -16.02 -10.02
CA ASN A 93 -0.15 -15.90 -10.53
C ASN A 93 0.47 -14.57 -10.05
N GLU A 94 1.45 -14.63 -9.16
CA GLU A 94 2.09 -13.41 -8.64
C GLU A 94 2.91 -12.65 -9.71
N ASP A 95 3.29 -13.33 -10.80
CA ASP A 95 4.02 -12.75 -11.92
C ASP A 95 3.10 -12.14 -13.01
N GLU A 96 1.79 -12.14 -12.78
CA GLU A 96 0.80 -11.66 -13.76
C GLU A 96 1.04 -10.19 -14.13
N ILE A 97 0.90 -9.91 -15.44
CA ILE A 97 1.08 -8.58 -16.04
C ILE A 97 -0.17 -8.25 -16.85
N CYS A 98 -0.99 -7.32 -16.37
CA CYS A 98 -2.22 -6.91 -17.08
C CYS A 98 -1.96 -5.89 -18.19
N ASN A 99 -0.82 -5.22 -18.20
CA ASN A 99 -0.44 -4.25 -19.22
C ASN A 99 0.44 -4.90 -20.30
N HIS A 100 -0.11 -5.19 -21.47
CA HIS A 100 0.61 -5.82 -22.59
C HIS A 100 1.80 -5.01 -23.11
N SER A 101 1.92 -3.73 -22.76
CA SER A 101 3.08 -2.89 -23.11
C SER A 101 4.21 -2.99 -22.09
N ASP A 102 3.97 -3.59 -20.94
CA ASP A 102 4.98 -3.77 -19.88
C ASP A 102 5.80 -5.04 -20.11
N MET A 103 6.67 -5.01 -21.11
CA MET A 103 7.49 -6.15 -21.51
C MET A 103 8.47 -6.62 -20.42
N MET A 104 8.75 -5.79 -19.42
CA MET A 104 9.71 -6.09 -18.34
C MET A 104 9.03 -6.46 -17.03
N GLY A 105 7.70 -6.45 -16.95
CA GLY A 105 6.96 -6.75 -15.73
C GLY A 105 7.16 -5.76 -14.59
N ARG A 106 7.51 -4.51 -14.93
CA ARG A 106 7.71 -3.45 -13.95
C ARG A 106 6.50 -3.25 -13.05
N TYR A 107 5.31 -3.43 -13.61
CA TYR A 107 4.03 -3.25 -12.95
C TYR A 107 3.27 -4.56 -12.75
N SER A 108 3.99 -5.70 -12.74
CA SER A 108 3.39 -7.01 -12.41
C SER A 108 2.78 -6.98 -11.00
N PHE A 109 1.87 -7.90 -10.73
CA PHE A 109 1.17 -7.97 -9.44
C PHE A 109 2.12 -7.91 -8.24
N LYS A 110 3.15 -8.75 -8.23
CA LYS A 110 4.13 -8.80 -7.12
C LYS A 110 4.99 -7.55 -7.00
N MET A 111 5.14 -6.76 -8.08
CA MET A 111 5.99 -5.57 -8.09
C MET A 111 5.27 -4.31 -7.62
N GLN A 112 3.96 -4.32 -7.48
CA GLN A 112 3.18 -3.14 -7.08
C GLN A 112 3.68 -2.52 -5.75
N PRO A 113 3.93 -3.28 -4.67
CA PRO A 113 4.48 -2.71 -3.43
C PRO A 113 5.83 -2.01 -3.62
N THR A 114 6.71 -2.55 -4.48
CA THR A 114 8.00 -1.93 -4.81
C THR A 114 7.82 -0.61 -5.53
N MET A 115 6.83 -0.54 -6.44
CA MET A 115 6.51 0.70 -7.16
C MET A 115 5.93 1.78 -6.25
N LEU A 116 5.21 1.40 -5.18
CA LEU A 116 4.79 2.35 -4.16
C LEU A 116 6.00 2.99 -3.45
N VAL A 117 6.95 2.17 -2.99
CA VAL A 117 8.17 2.70 -2.34
C VAL A 117 8.90 3.66 -3.28
N TYR A 118 9.08 3.26 -4.54
CA TYR A 118 9.68 4.13 -5.56
C TYR A 118 8.94 5.46 -5.71
N ALA A 119 7.60 5.46 -5.77
CA ALA A 119 6.82 6.68 -5.93
C ALA A 119 6.91 7.61 -4.70
N ILE A 120 6.93 7.04 -3.49
CA ILE A 120 7.12 7.82 -2.26
C ILE A 120 8.53 8.41 -2.21
N ASP A 121 9.56 7.68 -2.63
CA ASP A 121 10.91 8.22 -2.76
C ASP A 121 10.93 9.43 -3.72
N ARG A 122 10.28 9.33 -4.88
CA ARG A 122 10.20 10.46 -5.83
C ARG A 122 9.44 11.67 -5.26
N LEU A 123 8.40 11.43 -4.45
CA LEU A 123 7.73 12.52 -3.74
C LEU A 123 8.66 13.19 -2.71
N MET A 124 9.42 12.39 -1.96
CA MET A 124 10.40 12.93 -1.01
C MET A 124 11.49 13.72 -1.72
N ASP A 125 12.03 13.23 -2.84
CA ASP A 125 13.03 13.97 -3.63
C ASP A 125 12.51 15.32 -4.11
N ALA A 126 11.27 15.36 -4.58
CA ALA A 126 10.64 16.59 -5.03
C ALA A 126 10.44 17.63 -3.90
N LEU A 127 10.27 17.13 -2.67
CA LEU A 127 10.07 17.95 -1.48
C LEU A 127 11.34 18.10 -0.61
N ALA A 128 12.45 17.45 -0.98
CA ALA A 128 13.63 17.33 -0.13
C ALA A 128 14.13 18.68 0.44
N PRO A 129 14.27 19.77 -0.33
CA PRO A 129 14.69 21.04 0.24
C PRO A 129 13.69 21.61 1.26
N VAL A 130 12.39 21.34 1.10
CA VAL A 130 11.35 21.79 2.04
C VAL A 130 11.41 20.95 3.32
N LEU A 131 11.53 19.64 3.18
CA LEU A 131 11.63 18.69 4.28
C LEU A 131 12.84 19.00 5.18
N GLY A 132 14.02 19.20 4.56
CA GLY A 132 15.24 19.52 5.30
C GLY A 132 15.20 20.91 5.92
N PHE A 133 14.67 21.92 5.21
CA PHE A 133 14.48 23.24 5.81
C PHE A 133 13.60 23.19 7.06
N GLU A 134 12.44 22.53 6.98
CA GLU A 134 11.51 22.42 8.09
C GLU A 134 12.12 21.64 9.26
N HIS A 135 12.92 20.60 8.96
CA HIS A 135 13.64 19.84 9.97
C HIS A 135 14.66 20.73 10.74
N VAL A 136 15.49 21.47 9.99
CA VAL A 136 16.55 22.31 10.58
C VAL A 136 15.99 23.51 11.34
N HIS A 137 14.96 24.16 10.79
CA HIS A 137 14.45 25.43 11.33
C HIS A 137 13.21 25.27 12.22
N GLY A 138 12.59 24.09 12.29
CA GLY A 138 11.39 23.84 13.10
C GLY A 138 10.15 24.62 12.67
N ARG A 139 10.14 25.17 11.46
CA ARG A 139 9.04 25.96 10.90
C ARG A 139 8.87 25.71 9.40
N ALA A 140 7.70 26.02 8.88
CA ALA A 140 7.46 26.01 7.44
C ALA A 140 8.21 27.15 6.73
N LEU A 141 8.54 26.92 5.46
CA LEU A 141 9.05 27.96 4.55
C LEU A 141 8.03 29.10 4.40
N ARG A 142 8.52 30.34 4.36
CA ARG A 142 7.72 31.50 3.96
C ARG A 142 7.55 31.54 2.44
N PRO A 143 6.47 32.12 1.93
CA PRO A 143 6.34 32.34 0.50
C PRO A 143 7.56 33.06 -0.08
N GLY A 144 8.12 32.53 -1.16
CA GLY A 144 9.32 33.07 -1.82
C GLY A 144 10.67 32.69 -1.17
N GLU A 145 10.70 32.22 0.07
CA GLU A 145 11.95 31.92 0.80
C GLU A 145 12.78 30.84 0.08
N LEU A 146 12.14 29.78 -0.42
CA LEU A 146 12.82 28.76 -1.20
C LEU A 146 13.40 29.30 -2.52
N LEU A 147 12.71 30.23 -3.17
CA LEU A 147 13.19 30.87 -4.41
C LEU A 147 14.36 31.81 -4.15
N ALA A 148 14.38 32.46 -2.99
CA ALA A 148 15.46 33.38 -2.57
C ALA A 148 16.70 32.63 -2.08
N SER A 149 16.59 31.35 -1.74
CA SER A 149 17.74 30.54 -1.26
C SER A 149 18.70 30.20 -2.40
N THR A 150 19.97 29.99 -2.04
CA THR A 150 20.99 29.55 -3.00
C THR A 150 20.81 28.07 -3.38
N LYS A 151 21.51 27.65 -4.43
CA LYS A 151 21.52 26.24 -4.83
C LYS A 151 22.18 25.36 -3.74
N GLU A 152 23.22 25.87 -3.14
CA GLU A 152 23.99 25.21 -2.07
C GLU A 152 23.13 25.00 -0.82
N GLU A 153 22.35 26.02 -0.41
CA GLU A 153 21.40 25.89 0.71
C GLU A 153 20.34 24.85 0.44
N ARG A 154 19.73 24.85 -0.75
CA ARG A 154 18.73 23.84 -1.14
C ARG A 154 19.31 22.43 -1.16
N GLN A 155 20.55 22.26 -1.63
CA GLN A 155 21.21 20.96 -1.61
C GLN A 155 21.50 20.51 -0.18
N MET A 156 22.02 21.37 0.68
CA MET A 156 22.25 21.08 2.09
C MET A 156 20.95 20.62 2.80
N TRP A 157 19.82 21.30 2.56
CA TRP A 157 18.54 20.89 3.09
C TRP A 157 18.07 19.55 2.53
N ALA A 158 18.29 19.31 1.24
CA ALA A 158 17.94 18.03 0.63
C ALA A 158 18.75 16.87 1.23
N ASP A 159 20.06 17.04 1.37
CA ASP A 159 20.94 16.05 1.99
C ASP A 159 20.51 15.75 3.45
N GLN A 160 20.14 16.80 4.20
CA GLN A 160 19.64 16.66 5.56
C GLN A 160 18.30 15.91 5.62
N ALA A 161 17.40 16.14 4.66
CA ALA A 161 16.14 15.40 4.58
C ALA A 161 16.36 13.91 4.28
N GLU A 162 17.28 13.60 3.37
CA GLU A 162 17.64 12.22 3.04
C GLU A 162 18.18 11.48 4.27
N GLU A 163 19.11 12.10 5.00
CA GLU A 163 19.73 11.51 6.18
C GLU A 163 18.72 11.20 7.29
N VAL A 164 17.74 12.09 7.53
CA VAL A 164 16.90 11.99 8.75
C VAL A 164 15.50 11.46 8.51
N LEU A 165 14.99 11.42 7.29
CA LEU A 165 13.58 11.11 7.04
C LEU A 165 13.33 9.94 6.10
N TYR A 166 14.21 9.66 5.13
CA TYR A 166 13.89 8.71 4.06
C TYR A 166 13.70 7.29 4.58
N ASP A 167 14.59 6.82 5.43
CA ASP A 167 14.48 5.46 5.97
C ASP A 167 13.29 5.30 6.91
N ASP A 168 12.98 6.33 7.69
CA ASP A 168 11.79 6.36 8.54
C ASP A 168 10.50 6.26 7.71
N VAL A 169 10.42 6.98 6.59
CA VAL A 169 9.25 6.95 5.71
C VAL A 169 9.15 5.63 4.97
N ARG A 170 10.26 5.07 4.48
CA ARG A 170 10.29 3.73 3.86
C ARG A 170 9.83 2.65 4.84
N MET A 171 10.33 2.69 6.07
CA MET A 171 9.90 1.79 7.15
C MET A 171 8.40 1.95 7.43
N LEU A 172 7.89 3.19 7.45
CA LEU A 172 6.47 3.48 7.64
C LEU A 172 5.61 2.89 6.52
N VAL A 173 6.05 2.99 5.25
CA VAL A 173 5.36 2.35 4.11
C VAL A 173 5.28 0.84 4.33
N GLN A 174 6.43 0.20 4.60
CA GLN A 174 6.52 -1.25 4.77
C GLN A 174 5.65 -1.76 5.93
N THR A 175 5.78 -1.16 7.11
CA THR A 175 5.02 -1.58 8.28
C THR A 175 3.52 -1.36 8.08
N THR A 176 3.10 -0.21 7.55
CA THR A 176 1.69 0.08 7.28
C THR A 176 1.10 -0.87 6.23
N LEU A 177 1.85 -1.14 5.16
CA LEU A 177 1.42 -2.06 4.11
C LEU A 177 1.25 -3.47 4.66
N LEU A 178 2.25 -3.99 5.38
CA LEU A 178 2.22 -5.34 5.94
C LEU A 178 1.10 -5.52 6.98
N ASP A 179 0.90 -4.57 7.87
CA ASP A 179 -0.18 -4.61 8.86
C ASP A 179 -1.57 -4.57 8.21
N ALA A 180 -1.77 -3.69 7.23
CA ALA A 180 -3.02 -3.60 6.49
C ALA A 180 -3.28 -4.85 5.64
N TRP A 181 -2.24 -5.39 5.00
CA TRP A 181 -2.29 -6.61 4.21
C TRP A 181 -2.64 -7.83 5.07
N ALA A 182 -1.97 -8.00 6.22
CA ALA A 182 -2.26 -9.08 7.13
C ALA A 182 -3.69 -9.01 7.68
N THR A 183 -4.15 -7.81 8.04
CA THR A 183 -5.53 -7.56 8.48
C THR A 183 -6.53 -7.89 7.37
N ALA A 184 -6.26 -7.47 6.14
CA ALA A 184 -7.14 -7.73 5.00
C ALA A 184 -7.23 -9.23 4.68
N TRP A 185 -6.12 -9.96 4.69
CA TRP A 185 -6.11 -11.40 4.45
C TRP A 185 -6.81 -12.18 5.55
N THR A 186 -6.54 -11.89 6.83
CA THR A 186 -7.23 -12.57 7.94
C THR A 186 -8.72 -12.31 7.91
N THR A 187 -9.14 -11.09 7.58
CA THR A 187 -10.55 -10.74 7.41
C THR A 187 -11.17 -11.51 6.23
N ARG A 188 -10.49 -11.53 5.08
CA ARG A 188 -10.99 -12.21 3.86
C ARG A 188 -11.11 -13.72 4.03
N LEU A 189 -10.20 -14.33 4.80
CA LEU A 189 -10.21 -15.76 5.09
C LEU A 189 -11.08 -16.14 6.31
N GLY A 190 -11.73 -15.17 6.96
CA GLY A 190 -12.58 -15.43 8.13
C GLY A 190 -11.79 -15.90 9.36
N ILE A 191 -10.49 -15.64 9.43
CA ILE A 191 -9.66 -15.93 10.59
C ILE A 191 -9.99 -14.88 11.64
N ALA A 192 -10.47 -15.33 12.82
CA ALA A 192 -10.96 -14.41 13.84
C ALA A 192 -9.88 -13.41 14.28
N SER A 193 -10.25 -12.13 14.38
CA SER A 193 -9.39 -11.02 14.81
C SER A 193 -8.82 -11.18 16.23
N GLN A 194 -9.36 -12.11 17.02
CA GLN A 194 -8.89 -12.45 18.36
C GLN A 194 -7.58 -13.26 18.35
N CYS A 195 -7.27 -13.92 17.24
CA CYS A 195 -5.95 -14.51 17.04
C CYS A 195 -4.97 -13.37 16.71
N ARG A 196 -4.25 -12.89 17.71
CA ARG A 196 -3.10 -11.98 17.51
C ARG A 196 -1.97 -12.74 16.81
N ILE A 197 -2.13 -12.98 15.52
CA ILE A 197 -1.14 -13.66 14.70
C ILE A 197 -0.19 -12.58 14.17
N GLY A 198 1.11 -12.75 14.38
CA GLY A 198 2.11 -11.84 13.81
C GLY A 198 2.07 -11.87 12.27
N VAL A 199 2.36 -10.73 11.65
CA VAL A 199 2.36 -10.56 10.19
C VAL A 199 3.21 -11.61 9.48
N ASP A 200 4.40 -11.92 10.02
CA ASP A 200 5.32 -12.91 9.46
C ASP A 200 4.70 -14.32 9.39
N ARG A 201 3.93 -14.69 10.40
CA ARG A 201 3.24 -15.97 10.43
C ARG A 201 2.07 -16.02 9.45
N ILE A 202 1.31 -14.92 9.31
CA ILE A 202 0.25 -14.84 8.30
C ILE A 202 0.85 -14.99 6.90
N LYS A 203 1.97 -14.32 6.64
CA LYS A 203 2.68 -14.44 5.37
C LYS A 203 3.17 -15.86 5.14
N SER A 204 4.04 -16.37 6.00
CA SER A 204 4.77 -17.64 5.78
C SER A 204 3.91 -18.89 5.93
N GLU A 205 2.86 -18.86 6.77
CA GLU A 205 2.08 -20.07 7.08
C GLU A 205 0.73 -20.11 6.34
N ILE A 206 0.24 -18.97 5.82
CA ILE A 206 -1.10 -18.88 5.20
C ILE A 206 -1.02 -18.39 3.77
N VAL A 207 -0.49 -17.16 3.54
CA VAL A 207 -0.66 -16.50 2.26
C VAL A 207 0.34 -16.95 1.20
N ASP A 208 1.64 -17.03 1.52
CA ASP A 208 2.63 -17.57 0.58
C ASP A 208 2.30 -19.04 0.20
N PRO A 209 1.93 -19.92 1.16
CA PRO A 209 1.44 -21.25 0.82
C PRO A 209 0.13 -21.25 0.02
N PHE A 210 -0.77 -20.27 0.22
CA PHE A 210 -1.99 -20.14 -0.59
C PHE A 210 -1.64 -19.85 -2.06
N PHE A 211 -0.82 -18.84 -2.33
CA PHE A 211 -0.42 -18.51 -3.70
C PHE A 211 0.26 -19.69 -4.39
N LYS A 212 1.05 -20.45 -3.66
CA LYS A 212 1.71 -21.66 -4.20
C LYS A 212 0.72 -22.80 -4.46
N ALA A 213 -0.13 -23.13 -3.46
CA ALA A 213 -1.05 -24.26 -3.52
C ALA A 213 -2.20 -24.04 -4.50
N PHE A 214 -2.59 -22.78 -4.77
CA PHE A 214 -3.68 -22.39 -5.64
C PHE A 214 -3.20 -21.80 -6.97
N TYR A 215 -1.93 -21.93 -7.32
CA TYR A 215 -1.37 -21.41 -8.55
C TYR A 215 -2.18 -21.87 -9.77
N GLY A 216 -2.57 -20.93 -10.63
CA GLY A 216 -3.36 -21.21 -11.84
C GLY A 216 -4.86 -21.45 -11.62
N LEU A 217 -5.34 -21.48 -10.37
CA LEU A 217 -6.78 -21.53 -10.08
C LEU A 217 -7.40 -20.13 -10.14
N ASP A 218 -8.69 -20.04 -10.49
CA ASP A 218 -9.45 -18.78 -10.41
C ASP A 218 -9.44 -18.23 -8.98
N MET A 219 -8.86 -17.05 -8.78
CA MET A 219 -8.67 -16.45 -7.47
C MET A 219 -10.00 -16.10 -6.81
N THR A 220 -10.90 -15.49 -7.56
CA THR A 220 -12.19 -15.05 -7.04
C THR A 220 -13.06 -16.23 -6.64
N ARG A 221 -13.14 -17.22 -7.51
CA ARG A 221 -13.89 -18.45 -7.26
C ARG A 221 -13.33 -19.24 -6.10
N SER A 222 -12.02 -19.47 -6.06
CA SER A 222 -11.36 -20.21 -4.96
C SER A 222 -11.66 -19.58 -3.61
N LEU A 223 -11.51 -18.27 -3.49
CA LEU A 223 -11.79 -17.55 -2.23
C LEU A 223 -13.29 -17.55 -1.87
N ARG A 224 -14.19 -17.51 -2.85
CA ARG A 224 -15.63 -17.65 -2.59
C ARG A 224 -16.00 -19.07 -2.12
N MET A 225 -15.43 -20.09 -2.74
CA MET A 225 -15.64 -21.49 -2.30
C MET A 225 -15.11 -21.72 -0.86
N LEU A 226 -14.00 -21.07 -0.48
CA LEU A 226 -13.48 -21.17 0.89
C LEU A 226 -14.48 -20.67 1.95
N CYS A 227 -15.49 -19.86 1.60
CA CYS A 227 -16.55 -19.48 2.53
C CYS A 227 -17.40 -20.69 2.98
N ASP A 228 -17.51 -21.73 2.15
CA ASP A 228 -18.24 -22.96 2.46
C ASP A 228 -17.38 -24.00 3.21
N PHE A 229 -16.07 -23.80 3.27
CA PHE A 229 -15.12 -24.75 3.84
C PHE A 229 -15.38 -25.07 5.31
N PRO A 230 -15.76 -24.11 6.20
CA PRO A 230 -16.06 -24.45 7.60
C PRO A 230 -17.12 -25.55 7.77
N GLY A 231 -18.09 -25.62 6.85
CA GLY A 231 -19.10 -26.70 6.83
C GLY A 231 -18.63 -28.02 6.23
N ARG A 232 -17.43 -28.06 5.64
CA ARG A 232 -16.89 -29.22 4.88
C ARG A 232 -15.55 -29.74 5.39
N THR A 233 -15.16 -29.37 6.60
CA THR A 233 -13.87 -29.77 7.19
C THR A 233 -13.70 -31.26 7.42
N ASN A 234 -14.78 -32.06 7.31
CA ASN A 234 -14.74 -33.51 7.42
C ASN A 234 -14.45 -34.24 6.10
N ASP A 235 -14.44 -33.52 4.97
CA ASP A 235 -14.21 -34.05 3.63
C ASP A 235 -13.31 -33.14 2.81
N ILE A 236 -12.11 -32.93 3.34
CA ILE A 236 -11.12 -31.99 2.77
C ILE A 236 -10.68 -32.41 1.37
N GLU A 237 -10.50 -33.71 1.14
CA GLU A 237 -10.06 -34.24 -0.15
C GLU A 237 -11.08 -33.98 -1.26
N ALA A 238 -12.37 -34.24 -1.00
CA ALA A 238 -13.42 -33.96 -1.97
C ALA A 238 -13.61 -32.45 -2.18
N PHE A 239 -13.42 -31.63 -1.12
CA PHE A 239 -13.46 -30.20 -1.27
C PHE A 239 -12.29 -29.68 -2.12
N ALA A 240 -11.07 -30.18 -1.90
CA ALA A 240 -9.90 -29.86 -2.71
C ALA A 240 -10.13 -30.28 -4.19
N ALA A 241 -10.67 -31.47 -4.43
CA ALA A 241 -11.02 -31.92 -5.78
C ALA A 241 -11.99 -30.96 -6.48
N SER A 242 -12.96 -30.42 -5.74
CA SER A 242 -13.92 -29.45 -6.30
C SER A 242 -13.29 -28.09 -6.63
N LEU A 243 -12.25 -27.69 -5.91
CA LEU A 243 -11.51 -26.45 -6.21
C LEU A 243 -10.67 -26.56 -7.48
N VAL A 244 -10.00 -27.71 -7.69
CA VAL A 244 -9.13 -27.91 -8.86
C VAL A 244 -9.88 -28.35 -10.12
N GLN A 245 -11.15 -28.72 -10.02
CA GLN A 245 -11.94 -29.23 -11.14
C GLN A 245 -12.02 -28.26 -12.33
N ASP A 246 -11.97 -26.96 -12.06
CA ASP A 246 -12.03 -25.91 -13.05
C ASP A 246 -10.70 -25.12 -13.11
N ALA A 247 -9.58 -25.80 -12.85
CA ALA A 247 -8.28 -25.22 -13.11
C ALA A 247 -8.21 -24.71 -14.56
N ALA A 248 -7.65 -23.51 -14.73
CA ALA A 248 -7.57 -22.89 -16.06
C ALA A 248 -6.88 -23.82 -17.05
N ALA A 249 -7.62 -24.27 -18.04
CA ALA A 249 -7.10 -25.18 -19.05
C ALA A 249 -5.92 -24.48 -19.78
N GLY A 250 -4.73 -25.07 -19.67
CA GLY A 250 -3.54 -24.58 -20.35
C GLY A 250 -2.55 -23.78 -19.50
N VAL A 251 -2.77 -23.63 -18.20
CA VAL A 251 -1.73 -23.10 -17.28
C VAL A 251 -0.76 -24.24 -16.95
N PRO A 252 0.53 -24.14 -17.36
CA PRO A 252 1.54 -25.12 -16.96
C PRO A 252 1.70 -25.11 -15.44
N ASP A 253 1.96 -26.29 -14.86
CA ASP A 253 2.22 -26.45 -13.41
C ASP A 253 1.08 -25.95 -12.49
N CYS A 254 -0.17 -26.00 -12.98
CA CYS A 254 -1.34 -25.62 -12.19
C CYS A 254 -1.42 -26.47 -10.89
N ALA A 255 -2.02 -25.86 -9.86
CA ALA A 255 -2.25 -26.48 -8.56
C ALA A 255 -2.76 -27.92 -8.62
N SER A 256 -2.14 -28.81 -7.84
CA SER A 256 -2.63 -30.18 -7.68
C SER A 256 -3.66 -30.27 -6.55
N GLN A 257 -4.55 -31.27 -6.62
CA GLN A 257 -5.49 -31.54 -5.52
C GLN A 257 -4.74 -31.77 -4.19
N ALA A 258 -3.59 -32.43 -4.22
CA ALA A 258 -2.80 -32.72 -3.02
C ALA A 258 -2.24 -31.44 -2.37
N ASP A 259 -1.76 -30.48 -3.16
CA ASP A 259 -1.25 -29.20 -2.65
C ASP A 259 -2.38 -28.37 -2.02
N VAL A 260 -3.54 -28.32 -2.69
CA VAL A 260 -4.73 -27.65 -2.17
C VAL A 260 -5.23 -28.31 -0.90
N ALA A 261 -5.30 -29.64 -0.85
CA ALA A 261 -5.71 -30.37 0.36
C ALA A 261 -4.75 -30.13 1.54
N ALA A 262 -3.44 -30.14 1.29
CA ALA A 262 -2.43 -29.85 2.30
C ALA A 262 -2.61 -28.43 2.88
N TRP A 263 -2.86 -27.44 2.03
CA TRP A 263 -3.15 -26.08 2.48
C TRP A 263 -4.45 -26.01 3.30
N LEU A 264 -5.51 -26.69 2.87
CA LEU A 264 -6.80 -26.72 3.57
C LEU A 264 -6.68 -27.37 4.96
N HIS A 265 -5.87 -28.40 5.12
CA HIS A 265 -5.57 -28.99 6.43
C HIS A 265 -4.91 -27.95 7.37
N GLN A 266 -3.96 -27.18 6.86
CA GLN A 266 -3.33 -26.11 7.63
C GLN A 266 -4.34 -25.00 7.94
N PHE A 267 -5.12 -24.57 6.95
CA PHE A 267 -6.14 -23.53 7.11
C PHE A 267 -7.19 -23.90 8.17
N LYS A 268 -7.62 -25.17 8.21
CA LYS A 268 -8.49 -25.68 9.28
C LYS A 268 -7.93 -25.43 10.66
N THR A 269 -6.63 -25.64 10.87
CA THR A 269 -6.00 -25.40 12.19
C THR A 269 -6.11 -23.94 12.63
N TRP A 270 -6.06 -23.01 11.69
CA TRP A 270 -6.22 -21.57 11.95
C TRP A 270 -7.67 -21.20 12.28
N LEU A 271 -8.64 -21.78 11.57
CA LEU A 271 -10.06 -21.58 11.86
C LEU A 271 -10.42 -22.14 13.25
N ASP A 272 -9.93 -23.35 13.59
CA ASP A 272 -10.17 -23.99 14.89
C ASP A 272 -9.51 -23.19 16.05
N ALA A 273 -8.35 -22.60 15.82
CA ALA A 273 -7.68 -21.75 16.81
C ALA A 273 -8.44 -20.45 17.07
N GLY A 274 -9.07 -19.85 16.04
CA GLY A 274 -9.92 -18.68 16.17
C GLY A 274 -11.27 -18.94 16.83
N ALA A 275 -11.75 -20.16 16.78
CA ALA A 275 -13.02 -20.57 17.39
C ALA A 275 -12.92 -20.84 18.91
N ARG A 276 -11.71 -20.92 19.47
CA ARG A 276 -11.54 -21.13 20.92
C ARG A 276 -11.54 -19.77 21.63
N PRO A 277 -12.45 -19.54 22.61
CA PRO A 277 -12.35 -18.39 23.48
C PRO A 277 -11.02 -18.44 24.24
N ALA A 278 -10.35 -17.27 24.33
CA ALA A 278 -9.10 -17.12 25.06
C ALA A 278 -9.29 -17.37 26.56
#